data_c38449f1733cbe1fa625199b316ea3dd
#
_entry.id   c38449f1733cbe1fa625199b316ea3dd
#
_cell.length_a   1.000
_cell.length_b   1.000
_cell.length_c   1.000
_cell.angle_alpha   90.00
_cell.angle_beta   90.00
_cell.angle_gamma   90.00
#
_symmetry.space_group_name_H-M   'P 1'
#
loop_
_entity.id
_entity.type
_entity.pdbx_description
1 polymer ?
#
loop_
_entity_poly.entity_id
_entity_poly.type
_entity_poly.pdbx_seq_one_letter_code
_entity_poly.pdbx_strand_id
1 'polypeptide(L)' 'MDMIAEILQTDKAAAGKLEKADMESTQLLEQTVKEINELKENASRDAEVYKNEKAREVTERINAESEKITAAQNKKTAAL' A
#
# COMPACT_ATOMS: atom_id res chain seq x y z
N MET A 1 28.52 -32.66 -42.66
CA MET A 1 27.76 -31.86 -41.70
C MET A 1 26.33 -31.79 -42.13
N ASP A 2 25.42 -32.13 -41.27
CA ASP A 2 24.00 -32.15 -41.60
C ASP A 2 23.39 -30.78 -41.34
N MET A 3 23.11 -30.02 -42.41
CA MET A 3 22.49 -28.70 -42.33
C MET A 3 21.11 -28.74 -41.69
N ILE A 4 20.37 -29.82 -41.88
CA ILE A 4 19.04 -30.01 -41.31
C ILE A 4 19.13 -30.12 -39.78
N ALA A 5 20.11 -30.88 -39.29
CA ALA A 5 20.35 -31.00 -37.84
C ALA A 5 20.75 -29.67 -37.21
N GLU A 6 21.57 -28.88 -37.89
CA GLU A 6 21.96 -27.54 -37.42
C GLU A 6 20.76 -26.58 -37.35
N ILE A 7 19.92 -26.59 -38.39
CA ILE A 7 18.67 -25.77 -38.41
C ILE A 7 17.74 -26.18 -37.29
N LEU A 8 17.52 -27.46 -37.08
CA LEU A 8 16.68 -27.97 -35.99
C LEU A 8 17.22 -27.59 -34.62
N GLN A 9 18.54 -27.66 -34.46
CA GLN A 9 19.18 -27.27 -33.20
C GLN A 9 19.04 -25.78 -32.92
N THR A 10 19.19 -24.95 -33.95
CA THR A 10 18.99 -23.51 -33.86
C THR A 10 17.53 -23.16 -33.51
N ASP A 11 16.57 -23.82 -34.15
CA ASP A 11 15.15 -23.64 -33.89
C ASP A 11 14.78 -24.03 -32.46
N LYS A 12 15.29 -25.13 -31.95
CA LYS A 12 15.10 -25.55 -30.57
C LYS A 12 15.68 -24.54 -29.57
N ALA A 13 16.88 -24.04 -29.84
CA ALA A 13 17.53 -23.05 -29.01
C ALA A 13 16.71 -21.72 -28.98
N ALA A 14 16.23 -21.31 -30.16
CA ALA A 14 15.39 -20.12 -30.27
C ALA A 14 14.05 -20.29 -29.52
N ALA A 15 13.38 -21.44 -29.68
CA ALA A 15 12.15 -21.75 -28.98
C ALA A 15 12.36 -21.79 -27.46
N GLY A 16 13.47 -22.35 -27.01
CA GLY A 16 13.82 -22.36 -25.58
C GLY A 16 14.04 -20.97 -25.00
N LYS A 17 14.67 -20.08 -25.76
CA LYS A 17 14.85 -18.68 -25.35
C LYS A 17 13.52 -17.92 -25.28
N LEU A 18 12.61 -18.13 -26.21
CA LEU A 18 11.28 -17.54 -26.20
C LEU A 18 10.47 -18.04 -25.02
N GLU A 19 10.48 -19.32 -24.76
CA GLU A 19 9.79 -19.92 -23.62
C GLU A 19 10.29 -19.35 -22.29
N LYS A 20 11.61 -19.24 -22.15
CA LYS A 20 12.22 -18.65 -20.96
C LYS A 20 11.83 -17.18 -20.79
N ALA A 21 11.85 -16.41 -21.87
CA ALA A 21 11.44 -15.01 -21.85
C ALA A 21 9.97 -14.85 -21.44
N ASP A 22 9.09 -15.73 -21.96
CA ASP A 22 7.67 -15.74 -21.58
C ASP A 22 7.47 -16.07 -20.10
N MET A 23 8.20 -17.04 -19.57
CA MET A 23 8.15 -17.40 -18.16
C MET A 23 8.64 -16.26 -17.27
N GLU A 24 9.76 -15.64 -17.62
CA GLU A 24 10.30 -14.51 -16.87
C GLU A 24 9.35 -13.31 -16.90
N SER A 25 8.73 -13.04 -18.05
CA SER A 25 7.74 -11.98 -18.21
C SER A 25 6.51 -12.23 -17.33
N THR A 26 5.99 -13.46 -17.33
CA THR A 26 4.85 -13.86 -16.49
C THR A 26 5.18 -13.71 -15.01
N GLN A 27 6.34 -14.18 -14.58
CA GLN A 27 6.78 -14.03 -13.19
C GLN A 27 6.92 -12.57 -12.77
N LEU A 28 7.47 -11.74 -13.66
CA LEU A 28 7.61 -10.31 -13.39
C LEU A 28 6.27 -9.63 -13.27
N LEU A 29 5.31 -9.97 -14.12
CA LEU A 29 3.93 -9.45 -14.04
C LEU A 29 3.25 -9.87 -12.73
N GLU A 30 3.36 -11.12 -12.34
CA GLU A 30 2.80 -11.64 -11.09
C GLU A 30 3.39 -10.92 -9.88
N GLN A 31 4.70 -10.73 -9.87
CA GLN A 31 5.40 -10.01 -8.81
C GLN A 31 4.97 -8.55 -8.74
N THR A 32 4.84 -7.90 -9.89
CA THR A 32 4.41 -6.50 -9.98
C THR A 32 2.99 -6.33 -9.45
N VAL A 33 2.07 -7.22 -9.81
CA VAL A 33 0.70 -7.22 -9.29
C VAL A 33 0.68 -7.39 -7.78
N LYS A 34 1.48 -8.30 -7.26
CA LYS A 34 1.62 -8.52 -5.81
C LYS A 34 2.12 -7.26 -5.10
N GLU A 35 3.16 -6.63 -5.62
CA GLU A 35 3.71 -5.39 -5.07
C GLU A 35 2.69 -4.24 -5.09
N ILE A 36 1.94 -4.11 -6.18
CA ILE A 36 0.89 -3.10 -6.28
C ILE A 36 -0.20 -3.35 -5.24
N ASN A 37 -0.61 -4.59 -5.04
CA ASN A 37 -1.62 -4.92 -4.03
C ASN A 37 -1.12 -4.65 -2.61
N GLU A 38 0.14 -4.95 -2.31
CA GLU A 38 0.76 -4.64 -1.03
C GLU A 38 0.84 -3.12 -0.79
N LEU A 39 1.19 -2.35 -1.82
CA LEU A 39 1.20 -0.88 -1.74
C LEU A 39 -0.20 -0.33 -1.47
N LYS A 40 -1.23 -0.85 -2.13
CA LYS A 40 -2.62 -0.44 -1.91
C LYS A 40 -3.08 -0.75 -0.49
N GLU A 41 -2.77 -1.93 0.02
CA GLU A 41 -3.11 -2.32 1.38
C GLU A 41 -2.40 -1.44 2.41
N ASN A 42 -1.11 -1.17 2.21
CA ASN A 42 -0.35 -0.30 3.08
C ASN A 42 -0.89 1.14 3.06
N ALA A 43 -1.18 1.67 1.88
CA ALA A 43 -1.77 3.00 1.75
C ALA A 43 -3.13 3.10 2.43
N SER A 44 -3.95 2.06 2.30
CA SER A 44 -5.26 1.98 2.97
C SER A 44 -5.11 1.95 4.50
N ARG A 45 -4.18 1.18 5.02
CA ARG A 45 -3.87 1.14 6.46
C ARG A 45 -3.36 2.48 6.97
N ASP A 46 -2.44 3.10 6.24
CA ASP A 46 -1.88 4.39 6.62
C ASP A 46 -2.95 5.48 6.64
N ALA A 47 -3.85 5.46 5.66
CA ALA A 47 -5.00 6.38 5.63
C ALA A 47 -5.94 6.17 6.82
N GLU A 48 -6.20 4.92 7.20
CA GLU A 48 -7.01 4.57 8.36
C GLU A 48 -6.38 5.07 9.67
N VAL A 49 -5.09 4.82 9.85
CA VAL A 49 -4.33 5.30 11.02
C VAL A 49 -4.37 6.82 11.09
N TYR A 50 -4.14 7.50 9.98
CA TYR A 50 -4.21 8.95 9.89
C TYR A 50 -5.58 9.50 10.30
N LYS A 51 -6.66 8.91 9.77
CA LYS A 51 -8.04 9.29 10.13
C LYS A 51 -8.31 9.10 11.61
N ASN A 52 -7.87 7.98 12.18
CA ASN A 52 -8.07 7.68 13.59
C ASN A 52 -7.29 8.64 14.49
N GLU A 53 -6.06 8.96 14.14
CA GLU A 53 -5.24 9.94 14.85
C GLU A 53 -5.87 11.33 14.82
N LYS A 54 -6.36 11.76 13.66
CA LYS A 54 -7.03 13.06 13.51
C LYS A 54 -8.34 13.11 14.31
N ALA A 55 -9.12 12.05 14.27
CA ALA A 55 -10.35 11.96 15.07
C ALA A 55 -10.04 12.06 16.58
N ARG A 56 -8.99 11.39 17.03
CA ARG A 56 -8.54 11.46 18.44
C ARG A 56 -8.09 12.86 18.80
N GLU A 57 -7.28 13.51 17.96
CA GLU A 57 -6.83 14.88 18.21
C GLU A 57 -8.00 15.86 18.33
N VAL A 58 -8.99 15.72 17.44
CA VAL A 58 -10.20 16.56 17.49
C VAL A 58 -10.98 16.31 18.78
N THR A 59 -11.16 15.06 19.17
CA THR A 59 -11.85 14.70 20.42
C THR A 59 -11.12 15.26 21.64
N GLU A 60 -9.81 15.15 21.71
CA GLU A 60 -8.99 15.72 22.78
C GLU A 60 -9.13 17.24 22.85
N ARG A 61 -9.14 17.90 21.69
CA ARG A 61 -9.31 19.35 21.61
C ARG A 61 -10.70 19.79 22.09
N ILE A 62 -11.74 19.08 21.67
CA ILE A 62 -13.11 19.35 22.11
C ILE A 62 -13.22 19.17 23.63
N ASN A 63 -12.66 18.10 24.17
CA ASN A 63 -12.67 17.85 25.61
C ASN A 63 -11.90 18.92 26.38
N ALA A 64 -10.75 19.36 25.89
CA ALA A 64 -9.98 20.43 26.51
C ALA A 64 -10.73 21.76 26.51
N GLU A 65 -11.36 22.11 25.39
CA GLU A 65 -12.20 23.33 25.33
C GLU A 65 -13.43 23.23 26.20
N SER A 66 -14.09 22.08 26.28
CA SER A 66 -15.23 21.83 27.14
C SER A 66 -14.84 21.97 28.61
N GLU A 67 -13.70 21.46 29.02
CA GLU A 67 -13.19 21.62 30.40
C GLU A 67 -12.93 23.08 30.75
N LYS A 68 -12.35 23.85 29.81
CA LYS A 68 -12.12 25.28 29.99
C LYS A 68 -13.45 26.06 30.21
N ILE A 69 -14.45 25.74 29.40
CA ILE A 69 -15.77 26.35 29.48
C ILE A 69 -16.43 26.03 30.83
N THR A 70 -16.38 24.77 31.25
CA THR A 70 -16.92 24.32 32.52
C THR A 70 -16.21 25.01 33.70
N ALA A 71 -14.88 25.09 33.67
CA ALA A 71 -14.10 25.76 34.70
C ALA A 71 -14.44 27.25 34.77
N ALA A 72 -14.60 27.92 33.63
CA ALA A 72 -15.01 29.33 33.59
C ALA A 72 -16.40 29.56 34.14
N GLN A 73 -17.36 28.67 33.84
CA GLN A 73 -18.72 28.72 34.38
C GLN A 73 -18.73 28.49 35.89
N ASN A 74 -18.01 27.50 36.38
CA ASN A 74 -17.88 27.21 37.80
C ASN A 74 -17.29 28.38 38.58
N LYS A 75 -16.29 29.03 38.00
CA LYS A 75 -15.65 30.22 38.56
C LYS A 75 -16.63 31.39 38.66
N LYS A 76 -17.45 31.63 37.63
CA LYS A 76 -18.52 32.64 37.67
C LYS A 76 -19.56 32.33 38.72
N THR A 77 -20.00 31.10 38.82
CA THR A 77 -20.99 30.65 39.77
C THR A 77 -20.49 30.79 41.20
N ALA A 78 -19.20 30.46 41.44
CA ALA A 78 -18.59 30.63 42.78
C ALA A 78 -18.44 32.11 43.20
N ALA A 79 -18.34 33.00 42.22
CA ALA A 79 -18.25 34.46 42.50
C ALA A 79 -19.59 35.15 42.80
N LEU A 80 -20.66 34.45 42.48
CA LEU A 80 -22.01 34.92 42.81
C LEU A 80 -22.36 34.62 44.26
#